data_d8194321b3c5166059bb9f4e158c83c9
#
_entry.id   d8194321b3c5166059bb9f4e158c83c9
#
_cell.length_a   1.000
_cell.length_b   1.000
_cell.length_c   1.000
_cell.angle_alpha   90.00
_cell.angle_beta   90.00
_cell.angle_gamma   90.00
#
_symmetry.space_group_name_H-M   'P 1'
#
loop_
_entity.id
_entity.type
_entity.pdbx_description
1 polymer ?
#
loop_
_entity_poly.entity_id
_entity_poly.type
_entity_poly.pdbx_seq_one_letter_code
_entity_poly.pdbx_strand_id
1 'polypeptide(L)'
;MGELYRRLKAYSETDEYPYHMPGHKRQICGELPQEIMNIDITEIDGFDNLHAPEEILLRLQEEAARLYGAEESFYLVNGSTCGVLAAISAAVPKGGRFLMTRGGHKSAYHAAYLRNLTISYLYPEMMQEYDIYDAITPEQIAEALAKEPVPDAVFLVSPTYEGRIADIERIAQIVHSKGIPLIVDEAHGAHLGLAEGLAKNSCQCGADLVIHSVHKTLPALTQSALLHVNGNRIDRDRLRRFLHIYQSSSPSYVLMAGIDNALHVVEEQGDYLFAKFQINYLRMLTELSECRNLSFLPLDARQDIGKLIIVSAKAGLSGQQIYDILLKKYHLQLEMVASGYCLAMFTIGDGEEAYRRMTDALLAIDRDITAGKWQSRQKQDGREEEEISLYQLHPEVRMSLAQAWDAEKEEILLSQAVGRIAGDFVNLYPPGIPVLVPGEQIEETHCRQLAEYLKEDLNVQGVTKDAGYRITVVKNE
;
A
#
# COMPACT_ATOMS: atom_id res chain seq x y z
N MET A 1 -14.18 -1.95 23.26
CA MET A 1 -15.22 -1.93 22.20
C MET A 1 -15.54 -0.49 21.91
N GLY A 2 -15.33 -0.05 20.68
CA GLY A 2 -15.45 1.34 20.26
C GLY A 2 -16.81 1.98 20.56
N GLU A 3 -16.85 3.30 20.71
CA GLU A 3 -18.06 4.03 21.12
C GLU A 3 -19.15 3.97 20.05
N LEU A 4 -18.80 4.17 18.77
CA LEU A 4 -19.75 4.13 17.68
C LEU A 4 -20.42 2.75 17.57
N TYR A 5 -19.66 1.67 17.69
CA TYR A 5 -20.23 0.32 17.69
C TYR A 5 -21.20 0.11 18.85
N ARG A 6 -20.87 0.55 20.08
CA ARG A 6 -21.79 0.44 21.22
C ARG A 6 -23.09 1.20 20.97
N ARG A 7 -23.02 2.39 20.38
CA ARG A 7 -24.19 3.22 20.04
C ARG A 7 -25.05 2.56 18.97
N LEU A 8 -24.44 2.04 17.92
CA LEU A 8 -25.15 1.27 16.87
C LEU A 8 -25.84 0.03 17.42
N LYS A 9 -25.16 -0.71 18.30
CA LYS A 9 -25.72 -1.89 18.96
C LYS A 9 -26.90 -1.51 19.85
N ALA A 10 -26.77 -0.49 20.69
CA ALA A 10 -27.88 -0.02 21.53
C ALA A 10 -29.10 0.39 20.69
N TYR A 11 -28.87 1.13 19.58
CA TYR A 11 -29.94 1.47 18.64
C TYR A 11 -30.58 0.25 18.01
N SER A 12 -29.82 -0.80 17.70
CA SER A 12 -30.37 -2.04 17.12
C SER A 12 -31.30 -2.82 18.06
N GLU A 13 -31.21 -2.56 19.36
CA GLU A 13 -31.97 -3.19 20.44
C GLU A 13 -33.24 -2.40 20.81
N THR A 14 -33.46 -1.20 20.23
CA THR A 14 -34.69 -0.42 20.40
C THR A 14 -35.84 -1.01 19.58
N ASP A 15 -37.07 -0.59 19.87
CA ASP A 15 -38.27 -0.96 19.11
C ASP A 15 -38.57 -0.04 17.91
N GLU A 16 -37.62 0.90 17.62
CA GLU A 16 -37.71 1.81 16.48
C GLU A 16 -37.61 1.07 15.17
N TYR A 17 -38.74 1.06 14.40
CA TYR A 17 -38.74 0.40 13.09
C TYR A 17 -38.04 1.26 12.03
N PRO A 18 -37.09 0.69 11.25
CA PRO A 18 -36.24 1.44 10.34
C PRO A 18 -36.94 1.80 9.02
N TYR A 19 -37.79 2.86 9.02
CA TYR A 19 -38.37 3.39 7.77
C TYR A 19 -37.34 4.13 6.90
N HIS A 20 -36.10 4.28 7.37
CA HIS A 20 -34.95 4.84 6.66
C HIS A 20 -34.19 3.76 5.85
N MET A 21 -33.19 4.16 5.07
CA MET A 21 -32.20 3.25 4.45
C MET A 21 -31.30 2.62 5.54
N PRO A 22 -30.71 1.43 5.31
CA PRO A 22 -30.72 0.63 4.06
C PRO A 22 -32.01 -0.18 3.83
N GLY A 23 -32.13 -0.71 2.59
CA GLY A 23 -33.34 -1.41 2.13
C GLY A 23 -33.61 -2.77 2.78
N HIS A 24 -32.65 -3.40 3.44
CA HIS A 24 -32.83 -4.68 4.16
C HIS A 24 -33.70 -4.54 5.43
N LYS A 25 -33.87 -3.32 5.95
CA LYS A 25 -34.74 -3.00 7.08
C LYS A 25 -34.49 -3.84 8.35
N ARG A 26 -33.29 -4.39 8.52
CA ARG A 26 -32.90 -5.35 9.58
C ARG A 26 -33.75 -6.64 9.56
N GLN A 27 -34.52 -6.88 8.50
CA GLN A 27 -35.47 -8.01 8.38
C GLN A 27 -34.97 -9.08 7.40
N ILE A 28 -34.32 -8.68 6.31
CA ILE A 28 -33.90 -9.58 5.24
C ILE A 28 -32.38 -9.48 5.08
N CYS A 29 -31.63 -10.44 5.62
CA CYS A 29 -30.18 -10.52 5.57
C CYS A 29 -29.65 -11.59 4.60
N GLY A 30 -30.52 -12.41 4.01
CA GLY A 30 -30.10 -13.57 3.21
C GLY A 30 -29.19 -14.50 4.04
N GLU A 31 -28.00 -14.79 3.55
CA GLU A 31 -27.01 -15.61 4.25
C GLU A 31 -25.98 -14.79 5.08
N LEU A 32 -26.11 -13.46 5.11
CA LEU A 32 -25.22 -12.61 5.90
C LEU A 32 -25.61 -12.65 7.39
N PRO A 33 -24.62 -12.48 8.31
CA PRO A 33 -24.90 -12.41 9.74
C PRO A 33 -25.87 -11.26 10.08
N GLN A 34 -26.92 -11.56 10.84
CA GLN A 34 -27.94 -10.59 11.26
C GLN A 34 -27.35 -9.43 12.06
N GLU A 35 -26.28 -9.69 12.83
CA GLU A 35 -25.59 -8.71 13.64
C GLU A 35 -25.03 -7.55 12.80
N ILE A 36 -24.54 -7.83 11.59
CA ILE A 36 -24.05 -6.79 10.66
C ILE A 36 -25.22 -5.93 10.19
N MET A 37 -26.35 -6.56 9.79
CA MET A 37 -27.53 -5.85 9.32
C MET A 37 -28.15 -4.98 10.40
N ASN A 38 -28.05 -5.40 11.67
CA ASN A 38 -28.60 -4.66 12.79
C ASN A 38 -27.90 -3.32 13.05
N ILE A 39 -26.61 -3.23 12.74
CA ILE A 39 -25.79 -2.02 12.94
C ILE A 39 -25.52 -1.24 11.65
N ASP A 40 -26.03 -1.72 10.51
CA ASP A 40 -25.90 -1.02 9.23
C ASP A 40 -27.02 0.02 9.09
N ILE A 41 -26.60 1.27 9.08
CA ILE A 41 -27.48 2.46 9.00
C ILE A 41 -26.90 3.46 7.98
N THR A 42 -27.67 4.51 7.71
CA THR A 42 -27.18 5.73 7.05
C THR A 42 -27.12 6.89 8.06
N GLU A 43 -27.04 8.13 7.59
CA GLU A 43 -27.02 9.36 8.38
C GLU A 43 -28.40 9.64 8.99
N ILE A 44 -28.73 8.99 10.11
CA ILE A 44 -29.97 9.19 10.85
C ILE A 44 -29.72 10.02 12.11
N ASP A 45 -30.78 10.55 12.68
CA ASP A 45 -30.73 11.35 13.91
C ASP A 45 -29.96 10.61 15.01
N GLY A 46 -29.03 11.34 15.64
CA GLY A 46 -28.18 10.82 16.71
C GLY A 46 -26.93 10.05 16.25
N PHE A 47 -26.63 9.93 14.96
CA PHE A 47 -25.45 9.21 14.45
C PHE A 47 -24.48 10.06 13.63
N ASP A 48 -24.77 11.37 13.49
CA ASP A 48 -23.89 12.32 12.81
C ASP A 48 -23.76 12.06 11.29
N ASN A 49 -23.02 12.91 10.58
CA ASN A 49 -22.77 12.79 9.16
C ASN A 49 -21.27 12.91 8.88
N LEU A 50 -20.67 11.91 8.23
CA LEU A 50 -19.24 11.89 7.94
C LEU A 50 -18.77 13.10 7.11
N HIS A 51 -19.62 13.62 6.23
CA HIS A 51 -19.28 14.76 5.37
C HIS A 51 -19.45 16.14 6.03
N ALA A 52 -20.12 16.18 7.18
CA ALA A 52 -20.30 17.37 8.01
C ALA A 52 -20.38 16.94 9.49
N PRO A 53 -19.30 16.39 10.07
CA PRO A 53 -19.32 15.86 11.42
C PRO A 53 -19.43 16.99 12.46
N GLU A 54 -20.36 16.86 13.38
CA GLU A 54 -20.64 17.86 14.43
C GLU A 54 -20.64 17.25 15.86
N GLU A 55 -20.85 15.91 15.97
CA GLU A 55 -20.99 15.23 17.26
C GLU A 55 -20.03 14.04 17.41
N ILE A 56 -20.56 12.81 17.30
CA ILE A 56 -19.80 11.59 17.59
C ILE A 56 -18.66 11.39 16.58
N LEU A 57 -18.92 11.58 15.30
CA LEU A 57 -17.89 11.38 14.27
C LEU A 57 -16.80 12.45 14.34
N LEU A 58 -17.15 13.70 14.69
CA LEU A 58 -16.16 14.74 14.92
C LEU A 58 -15.23 14.34 16.07
N ARG A 59 -15.79 13.96 17.22
CA ARG A 59 -15.01 13.58 18.40
C ARG A 59 -14.11 12.37 18.11
N LEU A 60 -14.61 11.33 17.42
CA LEU A 60 -13.81 10.15 17.08
C LEU A 60 -12.67 10.48 16.11
N GLN A 61 -12.87 11.42 15.18
CA GLN A 61 -11.80 11.92 14.32
C GLN A 61 -10.78 12.77 15.10
N GLU A 62 -11.18 13.54 16.07
CA GLU A 62 -10.28 14.26 16.98
C GLU A 62 -9.47 13.29 17.85
N GLU A 63 -10.07 12.18 18.31
CA GLU A 63 -9.37 11.12 19.03
C GLU A 63 -8.32 10.44 18.14
N ALA A 64 -8.67 10.12 16.90
CA ALA A 64 -7.71 9.61 15.92
C ALA A 64 -6.55 10.60 15.69
N ALA A 65 -6.83 11.90 15.57
CA ALA A 65 -5.82 12.92 15.41
C ALA A 65 -4.85 12.95 16.59
N ARG A 66 -5.37 12.92 17.83
CA ARG A 66 -4.52 12.86 19.04
C ARG A 66 -3.64 11.61 19.08
N LEU A 67 -4.20 10.44 18.74
CA LEU A 67 -3.48 9.17 18.78
C LEU A 67 -2.26 9.17 17.83
N TYR A 68 -2.42 9.74 16.62
CA TYR A 68 -1.35 9.82 15.63
C TYR A 68 -0.48 11.07 15.73
N GLY A 69 -0.81 12.03 16.61
CA GLY A 69 -0.10 13.30 16.71
C GLY A 69 -0.35 14.22 15.51
N ALA A 70 -1.54 14.13 14.91
CA ALA A 70 -1.99 15.00 13.84
C ALA A 70 -2.82 16.17 14.38
N GLU A 71 -2.93 17.26 13.61
CA GLU A 71 -3.81 18.37 13.95
C GLU A 71 -5.28 18.05 13.63
N GLU A 72 -5.52 17.33 12.53
CA GLU A 72 -6.86 16.93 12.11
C GLU A 72 -6.79 15.57 11.42
N SER A 73 -7.79 14.72 11.62
CA SER A 73 -7.91 13.40 10.99
C SER A 73 -9.29 13.20 10.38
N PHE A 74 -9.36 12.44 9.31
CA PHE A 74 -10.59 12.13 8.59
C PHE A 74 -10.74 10.61 8.45
N TYR A 75 -11.92 10.10 8.81
CA TYR A 75 -12.29 8.72 8.52
C TYR A 75 -12.53 8.52 7.02
N LEU A 76 -12.00 7.44 6.48
CA LEU A 76 -12.15 7.07 5.08
C LEU A 76 -12.81 5.69 4.96
N VAL A 77 -13.96 5.66 4.28
CA VAL A 77 -14.73 4.44 4.02
C VAL A 77 -14.61 3.95 2.56
N ASN A 78 -13.87 4.67 1.74
CA ASN A 78 -13.52 4.28 0.37
C ASN A 78 -12.03 3.93 0.23
N GLY A 79 -11.43 3.44 1.33
CA GLY A 79 -10.04 3.02 1.40
C GLY A 79 -9.04 4.18 1.37
N SER A 80 -7.76 3.88 1.57
CA SER A 80 -6.68 4.83 1.37
C SER A 80 -6.65 5.41 -0.06
N THR A 81 -7.23 4.71 -1.04
CA THR A 81 -7.39 5.20 -2.41
C THR A 81 -8.06 6.57 -2.47
N CYS A 82 -9.20 6.76 -1.79
CA CYS A 82 -9.86 8.08 -1.76
C CYS A 82 -9.02 9.11 -1.01
N GLY A 83 -8.29 8.71 0.03
CA GLY A 83 -7.36 9.57 0.78
C GLY A 83 -6.24 10.09 -0.11
N VAL A 84 -5.59 9.20 -0.88
CA VAL A 84 -4.53 9.58 -1.84
C VAL A 84 -5.08 10.51 -2.93
N LEU A 85 -6.25 10.19 -3.49
CA LEU A 85 -6.91 11.05 -4.49
C LEU A 85 -7.21 12.45 -3.91
N ALA A 86 -7.75 12.53 -2.69
CA ALA A 86 -8.09 13.78 -2.04
C ALA A 86 -6.84 14.59 -1.66
N ALA A 87 -5.83 13.94 -1.08
CA ALA A 87 -4.57 14.55 -0.68
C ALA A 87 -3.86 15.22 -1.87
N ILE A 88 -3.64 14.48 -2.96
CA ILE A 88 -2.99 15.01 -4.16
C ILE A 88 -3.85 16.11 -4.81
N SER A 89 -5.18 15.92 -4.88
CA SER A 89 -6.08 16.91 -5.47
C SER A 89 -6.15 18.20 -4.66
N ALA A 90 -5.97 18.14 -3.34
CA ALA A 90 -5.92 19.30 -2.47
C ALA A 90 -4.56 20.02 -2.54
N ALA A 91 -3.46 19.27 -2.56
CA ALA A 91 -2.12 19.82 -2.54
C ALA A 91 -1.69 20.42 -3.91
N VAL A 92 -2.05 19.75 -5.01
CA VAL A 92 -1.58 20.15 -6.36
C VAL A 92 -2.70 20.84 -7.14
N PRO A 93 -2.48 22.05 -7.72
CA PRO A 93 -3.44 22.67 -8.60
C PRO A 93 -3.67 21.83 -9.87
N LYS A 94 -4.82 22.02 -10.54
CA LYS A 94 -5.07 21.34 -11.82
C LYS A 94 -4.04 21.80 -12.86
N GLY A 95 -3.39 20.86 -13.53
CA GLY A 95 -2.30 21.12 -14.48
C GLY A 95 -0.97 21.42 -13.83
N GLY A 96 -0.85 21.28 -12.49
CA GLY A 96 0.35 21.55 -11.72
C GLY A 96 1.43 20.47 -11.88
N ARG A 97 2.57 20.67 -11.20
CA ARG A 97 3.73 19.80 -11.22
C ARG A 97 3.77 18.93 -9.96
N PHE A 98 4.02 17.66 -10.15
CA PHE A 98 3.94 16.67 -9.10
C PHE A 98 5.19 15.79 -9.09
N LEU A 99 5.96 15.83 -7.99
CA LEU A 99 7.10 14.96 -7.78
C LEU A 99 6.66 13.77 -6.94
N MET A 100 6.76 12.55 -7.47
CA MET A 100 6.30 11.37 -6.77
C MET A 100 7.25 10.18 -6.89
N THR A 101 7.26 9.31 -5.88
CA THR A 101 7.93 8.01 -5.94
C THR A 101 7.39 7.18 -7.09
N ARG A 102 8.27 6.67 -7.97
CA ARG A 102 7.90 5.82 -9.12
C ARG A 102 7.16 4.54 -8.67
N GLY A 103 7.54 3.99 -7.52
CA GLY A 103 6.88 2.85 -6.86
C GLY A 103 5.57 3.20 -6.14
N GLY A 104 4.93 4.34 -6.43
CA GLY A 104 3.65 4.72 -5.84
C GLY A 104 2.50 3.80 -6.28
N HIS A 105 1.51 3.61 -5.39
CA HIS A 105 0.30 2.88 -5.73
C HIS A 105 -0.46 3.58 -6.86
N LYS A 106 -1.17 2.81 -7.72
CA LYS A 106 -1.90 3.34 -8.88
C LYS A 106 -2.87 4.48 -8.56
N SER A 107 -3.36 4.60 -7.32
CA SER A 107 -4.19 5.74 -6.90
C SER A 107 -3.51 7.10 -7.04
N ALA A 108 -2.18 7.18 -6.86
CA ALA A 108 -1.43 8.41 -7.09
C ALA A 108 -1.40 8.80 -8.59
N TYR A 109 -1.24 7.82 -9.46
CA TYR A 109 -1.34 8.01 -10.91
C TYR A 109 -2.75 8.40 -11.35
N HIS A 110 -3.79 7.78 -10.76
CA HIS A 110 -5.18 8.18 -11.03
C HIS A 110 -5.45 9.62 -10.61
N ALA A 111 -4.92 10.06 -9.45
CA ALA A 111 -5.01 11.47 -9.05
C ALA A 111 -4.30 12.38 -10.06
N ALA A 112 -3.11 12.00 -10.51
CA ALA A 112 -2.37 12.76 -11.52
C ALA A 112 -3.14 12.86 -12.85
N TYR A 113 -3.78 11.78 -13.31
CA TYR A 113 -4.66 11.76 -14.46
C TYR A 113 -5.85 12.71 -14.27
N LEU A 114 -6.64 12.55 -13.22
CA LEU A 114 -7.84 13.34 -12.93
C LEU A 114 -7.53 14.84 -12.80
N ARG A 115 -6.33 15.17 -12.34
CA ARG A 115 -5.88 16.55 -12.17
C ARG A 115 -5.05 17.07 -13.34
N ASN A 116 -4.80 16.23 -14.37
CA ASN A 116 -3.94 16.54 -15.52
C ASN A 116 -2.57 17.07 -15.10
N LEU A 117 -1.90 16.35 -14.19
CA LEU A 117 -0.63 16.78 -13.60
C LEU A 117 0.56 16.44 -14.51
N THR A 118 1.59 17.28 -14.46
CA THR A 118 2.92 16.96 -14.99
C THR A 118 3.71 16.22 -13.92
N ILE A 119 4.00 14.95 -14.15
CA ILE A 119 4.69 14.09 -13.19
C ILE A 119 6.19 14.13 -13.42
N SER A 120 6.95 14.25 -12.31
CA SER A 120 8.38 13.92 -12.23
C SER A 120 8.55 12.78 -11.24
N TYR A 121 9.49 11.85 -11.51
CA TYR A 121 9.65 10.67 -10.70
C TYR A 121 10.89 10.71 -9.82
N LEU A 122 10.73 10.19 -8.61
CA LEU A 122 11.80 9.74 -7.72
C LEU A 122 11.91 8.22 -7.87
N TYR A 123 13.06 7.74 -8.27
CA TYR A 123 13.32 6.32 -8.42
C TYR A 123 14.03 5.82 -7.16
N PRO A 124 13.40 4.90 -6.39
CA PRO A 124 14.06 4.29 -5.23
C PRO A 124 15.28 3.48 -5.67
N GLU A 125 16.29 3.42 -4.81
CA GLU A 125 17.42 2.53 -5.02
C GLU A 125 17.02 1.09 -4.75
N MET A 126 17.67 0.14 -5.46
CA MET A 126 17.45 -1.28 -5.25
C MET A 126 18.45 -1.86 -4.26
N MET A 127 17.95 -2.59 -3.29
CA MET A 127 18.76 -3.48 -2.46
C MET A 127 18.98 -4.79 -3.23
N GLN A 128 20.02 -4.82 -4.07
CA GLN A 128 20.28 -5.90 -5.03
C GLN A 128 20.35 -7.29 -4.41
N GLU A 129 20.89 -7.41 -3.18
CA GLU A 129 20.96 -8.70 -2.46
C GLU A 129 19.57 -9.32 -2.22
N TYR A 130 18.52 -8.49 -2.14
CA TYR A 130 17.15 -8.90 -1.79
C TYR A 130 16.15 -8.70 -2.94
N ASP A 131 16.56 -8.03 -4.01
CA ASP A 131 15.70 -7.64 -5.15
C ASP A 131 14.46 -6.84 -4.70
N ILE A 132 14.66 -5.88 -3.77
CA ILE A 132 13.60 -5.00 -3.24
C ILE A 132 13.99 -3.53 -3.37
N TYR A 133 12.99 -2.65 -3.41
CA TYR A 133 13.21 -1.22 -3.28
C TYR A 133 13.60 -0.82 -1.86
N ASP A 134 14.62 0.03 -1.71
CA ASP A 134 14.82 0.80 -0.48
C ASP A 134 13.90 2.04 -0.47
N ALA A 135 13.78 2.69 0.67
CA ALA A 135 13.04 3.94 0.79
C ALA A 135 13.81 5.09 0.12
N ILE A 136 13.07 6.09 -0.39
CA ILE A 136 13.64 7.33 -0.92
C ILE A 136 14.44 8.03 0.18
N THR A 137 15.64 8.52 -0.18
CA THR A 137 16.55 9.21 0.75
C THR A 137 16.36 10.73 0.75
N PRO A 138 16.73 11.42 1.84
CA PRO A 138 16.74 12.89 1.87
C PRO A 138 17.63 13.51 0.79
N GLU A 139 18.73 12.85 0.43
CA GLU A 139 19.67 13.28 -0.60
C GLU A 139 19.02 13.26 -1.99
N GLN A 140 18.26 12.21 -2.31
CA GLN A 140 17.48 12.11 -3.57
C GLN A 140 16.44 13.23 -3.68
N ILE A 141 15.77 13.57 -2.57
CA ILE A 141 14.82 14.69 -2.50
C ILE A 141 15.54 16.03 -2.73
N ALA A 142 16.68 16.26 -2.05
CA ALA A 142 17.44 17.48 -2.20
C ALA A 142 17.93 17.67 -3.65
N GLU A 143 18.41 16.61 -4.28
CA GLU A 143 18.84 16.63 -5.69
C GLU A 143 17.68 16.91 -6.64
N ALA A 144 16.52 16.26 -6.43
CA ALA A 144 15.34 16.48 -7.27
C ALA A 144 14.81 17.91 -7.15
N LEU A 145 14.75 18.47 -5.93
CA LEU A 145 14.28 19.83 -5.66
C LEU A 145 15.31 20.93 -5.97
N ALA A 146 16.55 20.57 -6.29
CA ALA A 146 17.53 21.52 -6.84
C ALA A 146 17.29 21.83 -8.32
N LYS A 147 16.53 20.99 -9.03
CA LYS A 147 16.18 21.17 -10.44
C LYS A 147 14.96 22.08 -10.56
N GLU A 148 15.02 23.02 -11.50
CA GLU A 148 13.88 23.88 -11.83
C GLU A 148 13.06 23.26 -12.98
N PRO A 149 11.77 23.43 -12.99
CA PRO A 149 10.94 24.17 -12.05
C PRO A 149 10.56 23.34 -10.80
N VAL A 150 10.48 23.99 -9.64
CA VAL A 150 10.05 23.38 -8.38
C VAL A 150 8.64 22.78 -8.51
N PRO A 151 8.36 21.56 -8.03
CA PRO A 151 7.02 20.97 -8.03
C PRO A 151 6.08 21.67 -7.04
N ASP A 152 4.76 21.49 -7.21
CA ASP A 152 3.74 22.03 -6.29
C ASP A 152 3.60 21.16 -5.02
N ALA A 153 3.98 19.89 -5.08
CA ALA A 153 4.00 18.96 -3.94
C ALA A 153 4.95 17.78 -4.19
N VAL A 154 5.39 17.17 -3.09
CA VAL A 154 6.12 15.89 -3.08
C VAL A 154 5.25 14.80 -2.50
N PHE A 155 5.25 13.62 -3.14
CA PHE A 155 4.54 12.43 -2.69
C PHE A 155 5.50 11.25 -2.54
N LEU A 156 5.49 10.64 -1.35
CA LEU A 156 6.30 9.47 -1.02
C LEU A 156 5.44 8.32 -0.55
N VAL A 157 5.99 7.11 -0.68
CA VAL A 157 5.48 5.89 -0.04
C VAL A 157 6.45 5.51 1.07
N SER A 158 5.98 5.44 2.30
CA SER A 158 6.75 5.01 3.47
C SER A 158 5.81 4.49 4.56
N PRO A 159 5.94 3.22 5.00
CA PRO A 159 6.90 2.21 4.50
C PRO A 159 6.65 1.82 3.04
N THR A 160 7.68 1.31 2.36
CA THR A 160 7.46 0.58 1.09
C THR A 160 6.63 -0.68 1.34
N TYR A 161 6.23 -1.36 0.29
CA TYR A 161 5.46 -2.61 0.43
C TYR A 161 6.23 -3.68 1.24
N GLU A 162 7.55 -3.71 1.04
CA GLU A 162 8.48 -4.61 1.72
C GLU A 162 8.87 -4.12 3.14
N GLY A 163 8.43 -2.93 3.52
CA GLY A 163 8.59 -2.40 4.86
C GLY A 163 9.78 -1.46 5.06
N ARG A 164 10.39 -0.92 3.98
CA ARG A 164 11.48 0.06 4.13
C ARG A 164 10.92 1.44 4.47
N ILE A 165 11.42 2.05 5.54
CA ILE A 165 10.95 3.32 6.12
C ILE A 165 11.92 4.44 5.72
N ALA A 166 11.38 5.55 5.18
CA ALA A 166 12.13 6.75 4.83
C ALA A 166 12.38 7.65 6.05
N ASP A 167 13.45 8.44 5.99
CA ASP A 167 13.71 9.52 6.98
C ASP A 167 12.79 10.72 6.69
N ILE A 168 11.51 10.56 7.06
CA ILE A 168 10.47 11.56 6.77
C ILE A 168 10.79 12.89 7.47
N GLU A 169 11.42 12.89 8.65
CA GLU A 169 11.73 14.12 9.37
C GLU A 169 12.73 15.00 8.59
N ARG A 170 13.82 14.43 8.08
CA ARG A 170 14.76 15.16 7.22
C ARG A 170 14.14 15.52 5.86
N ILE A 171 13.36 14.63 5.28
CA ILE A 171 12.69 14.89 4.00
C ILE A 171 11.71 16.06 4.15
N ALA A 172 10.89 16.09 5.20
CA ALA A 172 9.97 17.19 5.47
C ALA A 172 10.70 18.54 5.58
N GLN A 173 11.83 18.59 6.30
CA GLN A 173 12.65 19.81 6.40
C GLN A 173 13.13 20.30 5.03
N ILE A 174 13.58 19.41 4.15
CA ILE A 174 14.05 19.75 2.80
C ILE A 174 12.88 20.26 1.94
N VAL A 175 11.75 19.55 1.93
CA VAL A 175 10.54 19.89 1.16
C VAL A 175 9.97 21.24 1.62
N HIS A 176 9.88 21.44 2.92
CA HIS A 176 9.38 22.68 3.52
C HIS A 176 10.31 23.88 3.27
N SER A 177 11.62 23.65 3.10
CA SER A 177 12.55 24.72 2.71
C SER A 177 12.21 25.36 1.35
N LYS A 178 11.46 24.64 0.51
CA LYS A 178 10.93 25.12 -0.77
C LYS A 178 9.49 25.68 -0.67
N GLY A 179 8.89 25.67 0.52
CA GLY A 179 7.52 26.18 0.76
C GLY A 179 6.41 25.28 0.22
N ILE A 180 6.70 24.04 -0.16
CA ILE A 180 5.75 23.08 -0.74
C ILE A 180 5.38 21.98 0.27
N PRO A 181 4.19 21.35 0.13
CA PRO A 181 3.74 20.28 1.02
C PRO A 181 4.36 18.92 0.70
N LEU A 182 4.52 18.11 1.76
CA LEU A 182 4.88 16.69 1.72
C LEU A 182 3.65 15.83 1.98
N ILE A 183 3.34 14.93 1.06
CA ILE A 183 2.30 13.90 1.16
C ILE A 183 2.99 12.55 1.34
N VAL A 184 2.59 11.79 2.35
CA VAL A 184 3.09 10.43 2.59
C VAL A 184 1.97 9.43 2.51
N ASP A 185 2.06 8.52 1.56
CA ASP A 185 1.26 7.29 1.55
C ASP A 185 1.89 6.30 2.53
N GLU A 186 1.38 6.31 3.74
CA GLU A 186 1.76 5.45 4.86
C GLU A 186 0.74 4.31 5.04
N ALA A 187 0.14 3.83 3.93
CA ALA A 187 -0.90 2.82 3.96
C ALA A 187 -0.47 1.52 4.67
N HIS A 188 0.81 1.18 4.65
CA HIS A 188 1.36 0.03 5.37
C HIS A 188 1.89 0.36 6.77
N GLY A 189 1.75 1.59 7.23
CA GLY A 189 2.32 2.10 8.48
C GLY A 189 1.31 2.55 9.52
N ALA A 190 0.03 2.13 9.44
CA ALA A 190 -0.98 2.58 10.42
C ALA A 190 -0.68 2.18 11.88
N HIS A 191 0.25 1.28 12.13
CA HIS A 191 0.73 0.89 13.46
C HIS A 191 1.95 1.71 13.93
N LEU A 192 2.61 2.45 13.04
CA LEU A 192 3.81 3.22 13.38
C LEU A 192 3.49 4.36 14.37
N GLY A 193 4.41 4.61 15.27
CA GLY A 193 4.28 5.66 16.30
C GLY A 193 3.30 5.36 17.42
N LEU A 194 2.65 4.18 17.43
CA LEU A 194 1.61 3.82 18.41
C LEU A 194 2.15 3.06 19.64
N ALA A 195 3.42 2.66 19.63
CA ALA A 195 4.06 2.01 20.77
C ALA A 195 5.57 2.24 20.79
N GLU A 196 6.19 2.05 21.97
CA GLU A 196 7.63 2.07 22.12
C GLU A 196 8.29 0.95 21.28
N GLY A 197 9.44 1.25 20.68
CA GLY A 197 10.17 0.32 19.81
C GLY A 197 9.71 0.29 18.35
N LEU A 198 8.59 0.93 18.01
CA LEU A 198 8.19 1.17 16.64
C LEU A 198 8.76 2.50 16.12
N ALA A 199 8.98 2.60 14.81
CA ALA A 199 9.35 3.87 14.18
C ALA A 199 8.23 4.91 14.38
N LYS A 200 8.59 6.20 14.40
CA LYS A 200 7.62 7.28 14.39
C LYS A 200 6.77 7.22 13.11
N ASN A 201 5.48 7.59 13.21
CA ASN A 201 4.66 7.79 12.03
C ASN A 201 4.97 9.14 11.35
N SER A 202 4.53 9.29 10.10
CA SER A 202 4.86 10.46 9.29
C SER A 202 4.21 11.76 9.80
N CYS A 203 3.10 11.70 10.59
CA CYS A 203 2.54 12.88 11.24
C CYS A 203 3.51 13.45 12.28
N GLN A 204 4.10 12.57 13.10
CA GLN A 204 5.10 12.94 14.12
C GLN A 204 6.42 13.42 13.50
N CYS A 205 6.68 13.07 12.25
CA CYS A 205 7.87 13.45 11.48
C CYS A 205 7.67 14.72 10.63
N GLY A 206 6.49 15.35 10.68
CA GLY A 206 6.24 16.64 10.05
C GLY A 206 5.70 16.58 8.63
N ALA A 207 5.20 15.46 8.14
CA ALA A 207 4.48 15.41 6.87
C ALA A 207 3.16 16.21 6.95
N ASP A 208 2.79 16.89 5.85
CA ASP A 208 1.58 17.72 5.81
C ASP A 208 0.30 16.90 5.61
N LEU A 209 0.39 15.83 4.82
CA LEU A 209 -0.71 14.87 4.61
C LEU A 209 -0.18 13.44 4.74
N VAL A 210 -0.86 12.63 5.54
CA VAL A 210 -0.50 11.22 5.77
C VAL A 210 -1.72 10.34 5.58
N ILE A 211 -1.59 9.26 4.84
CA ILE A 211 -2.68 8.34 4.55
C ILE A 211 -2.37 6.96 5.13
N HIS A 212 -3.23 6.48 6.04
CA HIS A 212 -3.14 5.15 6.65
C HIS A 212 -4.25 4.22 6.15
N SER A 213 -3.91 2.99 5.73
CA SER A 213 -4.88 1.91 5.61
C SER A 213 -4.97 1.18 6.95
N VAL A 214 -5.93 1.54 7.78
CA VAL A 214 -6.07 0.98 9.13
C VAL A 214 -6.18 -0.55 9.09
N HIS A 215 -6.93 -1.06 8.11
CA HIS A 215 -7.18 -2.49 7.93
C HIS A 215 -5.95 -3.34 7.54
N LYS A 216 -4.83 -2.74 7.13
CA LYS A 216 -3.64 -3.52 6.73
C LYS A 216 -2.81 -3.97 7.93
N THR A 217 -2.73 -3.15 8.98
CA THR A 217 -1.82 -3.39 10.11
C THR A 217 -2.49 -3.30 11.48
N LEU A 218 -3.75 -2.87 11.54
CA LEU A 218 -4.57 -2.81 12.75
C LEU A 218 -5.89 -3.60 12.55
N PRO A 219 -6.59 -4.01 13.63
CA PRO A 219 -7.75 -4.89 13.57
C PRO A 219 -9.02 -4.17 13.10
N ALA A 220 -9.01 -3.62 11.88
CA ALA A 220 -10.14 -2.97 11.24
C ALA A 220 -10.65 -3.76 10.03
N LEU A 221 -11.87 -3.46 9.60
CA LEU A 221 -12.45 -4.07 8.40
C LEU A 221 -11.74 -3.56 7.14
N THR A 222 -11.60 -4.42 6.14
CA THR A 222 -11.05 -4.04 4.83
C THR A 222 -11.75 -2.79 4.29
N GLN A 223 -10.99 -1.88 3.64
CA GLN A 223 -11.43 -0.58 3.14
C GLN A 223 -11.41 0.55 4.19
N SER A 224 -11.26 0.24 5.49
CA SER A 224 -11.10 1.24 6.55
C SER A 224 -9.74 1.95 6.46
N ALA A 225 -9.75 3.29 6.44
CA ALA A 225 -8.54 4.09 6.33
C ALA A 225 -8.69 5.44 7.05
N LEU A 226 -7.57 6.15 7.19
CA LEU A 226 -7.48 7.50 7.76
C LEU A 226 -6.68 8.41 6.83
N LEU A 227 -7.04 9.68 6.82
CA LEU A 227 -6.21 10.76 6.29
C LEU A 227 -5.98 11.77 7.41
N HIS A 228 -4.71 12.14 7.59
CA HIS A 228 -4.29 13.13 8.57
C HIS A 228 -3.75 14.37 7.88
N VAL A 229 -3.93 15.53 8.49
CA VAL A 229 -3.39 16.81 8.01
C VAL A 229 -2.71 17.56 9.14
N ASN A 230 -1.56 18.17 8.81
CA ASN A 230 -0.75 18.98 9.71
C ASN A 230 -0.34 20.30 9.03
N GLY A 231 -0.06 21.29 9.85
CA GLY A 231 0.44 22.58 9.41
C GLY A 231 -0.57 23.38 8.56
N ASN A 232 -0.07 24.36 7.84
CA ASN A 232 -0.88 25.34 7.11
C ASN A 232 -0.61 25.38 5.59
N ARG A 233 0.14 24.38 5.05
CA ARG A 233 0.46 24.32 3.61
C ARG A 233 -0.68 23.76 2.79
N ILE A 234 -1.66 23.11 3.43
CA ILE A 234 -2.84 22.54 2.78
C ILE A 234 -4.06 23.38 3.10
N ASP A 235 -4.77 23.79 2.07
CA ASP A 235 -6.11 24.37 2.19
C ASP A 235 -7.09 23.28 2.63
N ARG A 236 -7.51 23.34 3.89
CA ARG A 236 -8.37 22.33 4.54
C ARG A 236 -9.76 22.29 3.95
N ASP A 237 -10.31 23.44 3.51
CA ASP A 237 -11.63 23.48 2.87
C ASP A 237 -11.58 22.82 1.49
N ARG A 238 -10.48 23.01 0.77
CA ARG A 238 -10.22 22.30 -0.49
C ARG A 238 -10.06 20.80 -0.25
N LEU A 239 -9.37 20.38 0.82
CA LEU A 239 -9.23 18.98 1.19
C LEU A 239 -10.59 18.35 1.51
N ARG A 240 -11.41 18.98 2.36
CA ARG A 240 -12.78 18.50 2.70
C ARG A 240 -13.65 18.37 1.46
N ARG A 241 -13.54 19.32 0.53
CA ARG A 241 -14.26 19.26 -0.76
C ARG A 241 -13.88 18.01 -1.56
N PHE A 242 -12.59 17.66 -1.66
CA PHE A 242 -12.16 16.46 -2.37
C PHE A 242 -12.50 15.18 -1.62
N LEU A 243 -12.45 15.16 -0.30
CA LEU A 243 -12.96 14.06 0.51
C LEU A 243 -14.45 13.81 0.24
N HIS A 244 -15.26 14.87 0.14
CA HIS A 244 -16.68 14.76 -0.20
C HIS A 244 -16.89 14.24 -1.64
N ILE A 245 -16.03 14.61 -2.60
CA ILE A 245 -16.13 14.14 -4.00
C ILE A 245 -15.76 12.66 -4.13
N TYR A 246 -14.74 12.19 -3.40
CA TYR A 246 -14.17 10.86 -3.59
C TYR A 246 -14.70 9.81 -2.60
N GLN A 247 -15.52 10.19 -1.65
CA GLN A 247 -16.21 9.26 -0.77
C GLN A 247 -17.70 9.16 -1.10
N SER A 248 -18.30 8.01 -0.76
CA SER A 248 -19.73 7.78 -0.91
C SER A 248 -20.54 8.81 -0.11
N SER A 249 -21.64 9.29 -0.68
CA SER A 249 -22.58 10.17 0.04
C SER A 249 -23.30 9.48 1.20
N SER A 250 -23.42 8.16 1.15
CA SER A 250 -23.91 7.32 2.25
C SER A 250 -22.77 6.44 2.75
N PRO A 251 -21.94 6.93 3.67
CA PRO A 251 -20.78 6.20 4.18
C PRO A 251 -21.22 5.04 5.07
N SER A 252 -20.50 3.91 5.01
CA SER A 252 -20.79 2.73 5.82
C SER A 252 -20.45 2.95 7.29
N TYR A 253 -21.47 2.94 8.15
CA TYR A 253 -21.28 3.03 9.61
C TYR A 253 -20.61 1.79 10.18
N VAL A 254 -20.78 0.63 9.54
CA VAL A 254 -20.06 -0.61 9.90
C VAL A 254 -18.55 -0.43 9.73
N LEU A 255 -18.11 0.20 8.63
CA LEU A 255 -16.68 0.50 8.40
C LEU A 255 -16.16 1.55 9.38
N MET A 256 -16.93 2.62 9.66
CA MET A 256 -16.54 3.64 10.63
C MET A 256 -16.45 3.07 12.05
N ALA A 257 -17.39 2.20 12.44
CA ALA A 257 -17.32 1.49 13.72
C ALA A 257 -16.11 0.52 13.78
N GLY A 258 -15.71 -0.04 12.63
CA GLY A 258 -14.49 -0.84 12.52
C GLY A 258 -13.23 -0.01 12.77
N ILE A 259 -13.15 1.23 12.24
CA ILE A 259 -12.05 2.15 12.52
C ILE A 259 -12.02 2.50 14.00
N ASP A 260 -13.13 3.01 14.55
CA ASP A 260 -13.26 3.36 15.96
C ASP A 260 -12.86 2.20 16.88
N ASN A 261 -13.35 0.99 16.61
CA ASN A 261 -12.99 -0.17 17.42
C ASN A 261 -11.50 -0.52 17.34
N ALA A 262 -10.87 -0.41 16.17
CA ALA A 262 -9.44 -0.68 16.02
C ALA A 262 -8.59 0.31 16.81
N LEU A 263 -8.91 1.62 16.75
CA LEU A 263 -8.22 2.66 17.52
C LEU A 263 -8.44 2.50 19.01
N HIS A 264 -9.67 2.20 19.45
CA HIS A 264 -9.97 1.91 20.84
C HIS A 264 -9.20 0.70 21.39
N VAL A 265 -9.04 -0.38 20.59
CA VAL A 265 -8.20 -1.52 21.00
C VAL A 265 -6.74 -1.10 21.19
N VAL A 266 -6.23 -0.22 20.34
CA VAL A 266 -4.87 0.32 20.47
C VAL A 266 -4.74 1.18 21.75
N GLU A 267 -5.69 2.07 22.02
CA GLU A 267 -5.67 2.91 23.22
C GLU A 267 -5.73 2.09 24.51
N GLU A 268 -6.58 1.06 24.57
CA GLU A 268 -6.80 0.28 25.78
C GLU A 268 -5.76 -0.83 26.02
N GLN A 269 -5.21 -1.42 24.95
CA GLN A 269 -4.40 -2.62 25.00
C GLN A 269 -3.12 -2.53 24.18
N GLY A 270 -2.84 -1.40 23.54
CA GLY A 270 -1.74 -1.25 22.58
C GLY A 270 -0.40 -1.62 23.16
N ASP A 271 -0.05 -1.12 24.35
CA ASP A 271 1.23 -1.42 25.00
C ASP A 271 1.45 -2.93 25.16
N TYR A 272 0.44 -3.65 25.59
CA TYR A 272 0.54 -5.11 25.73
C TYR A 272 0.62 -5.83 24.38
N LEU A 273 -0.26 -5.45 23.44
CA LEU A 273 -0.35 -6.13 22.13
C LEU A 273 0.90 -5.89 21.29
N PHE A 274 1.41 -4.66 21.25
CA PHE A 274 2.63 -4.34 20.51
C PHE A 274 3.88 -4.97 21.15
N ALA A 275 3.99 -4.97 22.48
CA ALA A 275 5.09 -5.66 23.16
C ALA A 275 5.10 -7.16 22.85
N LYS A 276 3.93 -7.81 22.90
CA LYS A 276 3.77 -9.22 22.54
C LYS A 276 4.13 -9.50 21.08
N PHE A 277 3.66 -8.64 20.17
CA PHE A 277 3.98 -8.70 18.75
C PHE A 277 5.49 -8.62 18.51
N GLN A 278 6.16 -7.61 19.07
CA GLN A 278 7.61 -7.42 18.93
C GLN A 278 8.41 -8.61 19.48
N ILE A 279 8.06 -9.09 20.69
CA ILE A 279 8.74 -10.23 21.32
C ILE A 279 8.62 -11.49 20.46
N ASN A 280 7.42 -11.80 19.98
CA ASN A 280 7.19 -13.00 19.18
C ASN A 280 7.90 -12.92 17.83
N TYR A 281 7.87 -11.75 17.18
CA TYR A 281 8.55 -11.53 15.90
C TYR A 281 10.06 -11.67 16.03
N LEU A 282 10.67 -11.05 17.04
CA LEU A 282 12.11 -11.16 17.30
C LEU A 282 12.54 -12.57 17.66
N ARG A 283 11.72 -13.32 18.42
CA ARG A 283 11.96 -14.74 18.70
C ARG A 283 11.98 -15.56 17.41
N MET A 284 10.97 -15.39 16.56
CA MET A 284 10.90 -16.04 15.25
C MET A 284 12.15 -15.76 14.41
N LEU A 285 12.59 -14.50 14.30
CA LEU A 285 13.81 -14.16 13.55
C LEU A 285 15.06 -14.81 14.14
N THR A 286 15.14 -14.91 15.47
CA THR A 286 16.26 -15.58 16.16
C THR A 286 16.28 -17.07 15.80
N GLU A 287 15.16 -17.76 15.81
CA GLU A 287 15.06 -19.17 15.43
C GLU A 287 15.35 -19.39 13.93
N LEU A 288 14.85 -18.48 13.08
CA LEU A 288 15.10 -18.51 11.63
C LEU A 288 16.56 -18.22 11.24
N SER A 289 17.37 -17.64 12.15
CA SER A 289 18.80 -17.46 11.91
C SER A 289 19.59 -18.79 11.75
N GLU A 290 18.98 -19.93 12.11
CA GLU A 290 19.54 -21.26 11.88
C GLU A 290 19.44 -21.73 10.41
N CYS A 291 18.63 -21.06 9.57
CA CYS A 291 18.51 -21.38 8.15
C CYS A 291 19.84 -21.17 7.40
N ARG A 292 20.15 -22.07 6.47
CA ARG A 292 21.39 -22.06 5.68
C ARG A 292 21.16 -21.70 4.22
N ASN A 293 19.98 -22.04 3.72
CA ASN A 293 19.60 -21.86 2.31
C ASN A 293 18.61 -20.70 2.13
N LEU A 294 17.68 -20.54 3.06
CA LEU A 294 16.80 -19.38 3.10
C LEU A 294 17.49 -18.22 3.80
N SER A 295 17.27 -17.02 3.32
CA SER A 295 17.69 -15.78 3.98
C SER A 295 16.51 -14.85 4.17
N PHE A 296 16.66 -13.92 5.11
CA PHE A 296 15.60 -12.99 5.50
C PHE A 296 16.15 -11.59 5.47
N LEU A 297 15.31 -10.62 5.11
CA LEU A 297 15.71 -9.22 5.20
C LEU A 297 16.05 -8.88 6.65
N PRO A 298 17.26 -8.36 6.93
CA PRO A 298 17.66 -8.05 8.30
C PRO A 298 16.82 -6.89 8.85
N LEU A 299 16.47 -7.00 10.14
CA LEU A 299 15.80 -5.93 10.85
C LEU A 299 16.82 -4.83 11.22
N ASP A 300 16.77 -3.71 10.53
CA ASP A 300 17.50 -2.49 10.85
C ASP A 300 16.54 -1.38 11.31
N ALA A 301 17.07 -0.21 11.65
CA ALA A 301 16.28 0.93 12.14
C ALA A 301 15.27 1.47 11.11
N ARG A 302 15.38 1.08 9.83
CA ARG A 302 14.51 1.48 8.74
C ARG A 302 13.63 0.33 8.22
N GLN A 303 13.59 -0.80 8.91
CA GLN A 303 12.75 -1.94 8.53
C GLN A 303 11.54 -2.04 9.44
N ASP A 304 10.36 -2.06 8.85
CA ASP A 304 9.10 -2.34 9.55
C ASP A 304 9.10 -3.78 10.08
N ILE A 305 8.95 -3.93 11.39
CA ILE A 305 8.98 -5.20 12.09
C ILE A 305 7.85 -6.17 11.64
N GLY A 306 6.78 -5.68 11.04
CA GLY A 306 5.68 -6.52 10.58
C GLY A 306 5.90 -7.21 9.23
N LYS A 307 7.05 -7.01 8.58
CA LYS A 307 7.32 -7.46 7.21
C LYS A 307 8.40 -8.53 7.16
N LEU A 308 8.01 -9.80 7.05
CA LEU A 308 8.95 -10.90 6.85
C LEU A 308 9.18 -11.14 5.36
N ILE A 309 10.35 -10.70 4.86
CA ILE A 309 10.81 -10.99 3.50
C ILE A 309 11.62 -12.29 3.53
N ILE A 310 11.12 -13.30 2.84
CA ILE A 310 11.72 -14.63 2.72
C ILE A 310 12.43 -14.71 1.38
N VAL A 311 13.76 -14.60 1.38
CA VAL A 311 14.58 -14.55 0.17
C VAL A 311 14.98 -15.95 -0.26
N SER A 312 14.72 -16.29 -1.53
CA SER A 312 14.92 -17.62 -2.09
C SER A 312 16.17 -17.76 -2.96
N ALA A 313 16.87 -16.69 -3.23
CA ALA A 313 17.99 -16.68 -4.19
C ALA A 313 19.08 -17.73 -3.90
N LYS A 314 19.47 -17.88 -2.62
CA LYS A 314 20.46 -18.89 -2.19
C LYS A 314 19.91 -20.32 -2.15
N ALA A 315 18.59 -20.46 -2.10
CA ALA A 315 17.91 -21.75 -2.01
C ALA A 315 17.85 -22.51 -3.33
N GLY A 316 18.14 -21.85 -4.44
CA GLY A 316 17.95 -22.40 -5.80
C GLY A 316 16.47 -22.60 -6.16
N LEU A 317 15.55 -21.99 -5.43
CA LEU A 317 14.11 -21.99 -5.68
C LEU A 317 13.66 -20.58 -6.06
N SER A 318 12.59 -20.48 -6.84
CA SER A 318 11.92 -19.19 -7.05
C SER A 318 11.06 -18.81 -5.87
N GLY A 319 10.73 -17.52 -5.72
CA GLY A 319 9.75 -17.07 -4.74
C GLY A 319 8.42 -17.81 -4.88
N GLN A 320 7.94 -18.04 -6.13
CA GLN A 320 6.72 -18.80 -6.40
C GLN A 320 6.78 -20.24 -5.87
N GLN A 321 7.91 -20.92 -5.99
CA GLN A 321 8.06 -22.28 -5.48
C GLN A 321 7.98 -22.32 -3.95
N ILE A 322 8.62 -21.36 -3.25
CA ILE A 322 8.52 -21.26 -1.77
C ILE A 322 7.09 -20.92 -1.36
N TYR A 323 6.45 -19.96 -2.04
CA TYR A 323 5.05 -19.60 -1.80
C TYR A 323 4.13 -20.83 -1.93
N ASP A 324 4.27 -21.59 -3.02
CA ASP A 324 3.47 -22.79 -3.28
C ASP A 324 3.67 -23.88 -2.22
N ILE A 325 4.90 -24.07 -1.75
CA ILE A 325 5.21 -25.02 -0.67
C ILE A 325 4.53 -24.58 0.62
N LEU A 326 4.67 -23.31 1.00
CA LEU A 326 4.04 -22.77 2.21
C LEU A 326 2.52 -22.89 2.14
N LEU A 327 1.90 -22.53 1.01
CA LEU A 327 0.46 -22.60 0.82
C LEU A 327 -0.04 -24.07 0.81
N LYS A 328 0.53 -24.92 -0.05
CA LYS A 328 -0.04 -26.26 -0.33
C LYS A 328 0.32 -27.31 0.72
N LYS A 329 1.53 -27.23 1.28
CA LYS A 329 2.01 -28.23 2.26
C LYS A 329 1.81 -27.79 3.70
N TYR A 330 2.00 -26.50 4.00
CA TYR A 330 1.93 -25.98 5.36
C TYR A 330 0.64 -25.17 5.63
N HIS A 331 -0.19 -24.91 4.61
CA HIS A 331 -1.44 -24.12 4.70
C HIS A 331 -1.19 -22.72 5.26
N LEU A 332 -0.11 -22.07 4.79
CA LEU A 332 0.27 -20.71 5.11
C LEU A 332 0.10 -19.83 3.86
N GLN A 333 -0.94 -19.01 3.87
CA GLN A 333 -1.22 -18.04 2.80
C GLN A 333 -0.41 -16.78 3.06
N LEU A 334 0.53 -16.46 2.17
CA LEU A 334 1.34 -15.24 2.26
C LEU A 334 0.67 -14.05 1.57
N GLU A 335 1.18 -12.86 1.82
CA GLU A 335 0.70 -11.61 1.24
C GLU A 335 1.04 -11.50 -0.25
N MET A 336 2.29 -11.76 -0.61
CA MET A 336 2.71 -11.70 -2.01
C MET A 336 3.92 -12.58 -2.31
N VAL A 337 4.16 -12.75 -3.61
CA VAL A 337 5.33 -13.41 -4.17
C VAL A 337 5.95 -12.53 -5.27
N ALA A 338 7.27 -12.46 -5.28
CA ALA A 338 8.09 -11.91 -6.36
C ALA A 338 9.02 -12.98 -6.92
N SER A 339 9.81 -12.66 -7.94
CA SER A 339 10.74 -13.63 -8.55
C SER A 339 11.72 -14.21 -7.52
N GLY A 340 12.32 -13.37 -6.69
CA GLY A 340 13.39 -13.73 -5.74
C GLY A 340 12.96 -13.86 -4.28
N TYR A 341 11.71 -13.52 -3.92
CA TYR A 341 11.27 -13.54 -2.52
C TYR A 341 9.76 -13.74 -2.36
N CYS A 342 9.36 -14.03 -1.12
CA CYS A 342 7.97 -13.97 -0.66
C CYS A 342 7.86 -13.01 0.52
N LEU A 343 6.68 -12.39 0.69
CA LEU A 343 6.37 -11.51 1.81
C LEU A 343 5.25 -12.11 2.67
N ALA A 344 5.50 -12.23 3.97
CA ALA A 344 4.46 -12.46 4.98
C ALA A 344 4.30 -11.21 5.85
N MET A 345 3.05 -10.88 6.18
CA MET A 345 2.72 -9.77 7.07
C MET A 345 2.29 -10.30 8.43
N PHE A 346 2.86 -9.69 9.48
CA PHE A 346 2.50 -9.93 10.88
C PHE A 346 1.97 -8.64 11.51
N THR A 347 1.02 -8.79 12.41
CA THR A 347 0.36 -7.67 13.09
C THR A 347 0.12 -7.99 14.57
N ILE A 348 -0.42 -7.03 15.31
CA ILE A 348 -0.86 -7.25 16.70
C ILE A 348 -2.00 -8.28 16.84
N GLY A 349 -2.66 -8.64 15.73
CA GLY A 349 -3.69 -9.68 15.67
C GLY A 349 -3.14 -11.11 15.69
N ASP A 350 -1.83 -11.29 15.51
CA ASP A 350 -1.23 -12.63 15.45
C ASP A 350 -0.93 -13.19 16.84
N GLY A 351 -1.41 -14.42 17.07
CA GLY A 351 -1.07 -15.19 18.25
C GLY A 351 0.26 -15.96 18.09
N GLU A 352 0.78 -16.50 19.19
CA GLU A 352 2.04 -17.30 19.20
C GLU A 352 2.03 -18.45 18.19
N GLU A 353 0.87 -19.04 17.94
CA GLU A 353 0.70 -20.12 16.97
C GLU A 353 1.07 -19.69 15.54
N ALA A 354 0.77 -18.44 15.14
CA ALA A 354 1.12 -17.92 13.82
C ALA A 354 2.64 -17.91 13.60
N TYR A 355 3.38 -17.40 14.60
CA TYR A 355 4.85 -17.36 14.57
C TYR A 355 5.46 -18.76 14.57
N ARG A 356 4.97 -19.64 15.45
CA ARG A 356 5.45 -21.03 15.54
C ARG A 356 5.25 -21.77 14.21
N ARG A 357 4.06 -21.71 13.60
CA ARG A 357 3.78 -22.35 12.33
C ARG A 357 4.69 -21.85 11.21
N MET A 358 4.94 -20.54 11.14
CA MET A 358 5.85 -19.96 10.15
C MET A 358 7.28 -20.45 10.35
N THR A 359 7.78 -20.40 11.59
CA THR A 359 9.13 -20.86 11.95
C THR A 359 9.31 -22.34 11.61
N ASP A 360 8.41 -23.21 12.07
CA ASP A 360 8.46 -24.65 11.84
C ASP A 360 8.49 -24.98 10.34
N ALA A 361 7.66 -24.29 9.54
CA ALA A 361 7.58 -24.49 8.10
C ALA A 361 8.88 -24.08 7.40
N LEU A 362 9.41 -22.89 7.70
CA LEU A 362 10.63 -22.38 7.07
C LEU A 362 11.86 -23.19 7.43
N LEU A 363 12.03 -23.59 8.70
CA LEU A 363 13.11 -24.49 9.12
C LEU A 363 12.99 -25.87 8.45
N ALA A 364 11.78 -26.39 8.25
CA ALA A 364 11.57 -27.66 7.57
C ALA A 364 11.88 -27.56 6.07
N ILE A 365 11.50 -26.47 5.41
CA ILE A 365 11.85 -26.19 4.01
C ILE A 365 13.36 -26.09 3.85
N ASP A 366 14.05 -25.35 4.72
CA ASP A 366 15.50 -25.19 4.68
C ASP A 366 16.24 -26.53 4.80
N ARG A 367 15.78 -27.40 5.74
CA ARG A 367 16.30 -28.78 5.87
C ARG A 367 16.02 -29.63 4.63
N ASP A 368 14.83 -29.51 4.04
CA ASP A 368 14.46 -30.26 2.82
C ASP A 368 15.30 -29.82 1.62
N ILE A 369 15.65 -28.52 1.51
CA ILE A 369 16.60 -28.01 0.50
C ILE A 369 17.98 -28.61 0.71
N THR A 370 18.51 -28.58 1.94
CA THR A 370 19.80 -29.17 2.28
C THR A 370 19.84 -30.67 1.96
N ALA A 371 18.73 -31.37 2.13
CA ALA A 371 18.61 -32.80 1.80
C ALA A 371 18.42 -33.11 0.31
N GLY A 372 18.40 -32.08 -0.56
CA GLY A 372 18.23 -32.24 -2.00
C GLY A 372 16.83 -32.71 -2.42
N LYS A 373 15.80 -32.51 -1.58
CA LYS A 373 14.42 -32.93 -1.90
C LYS A 373 13.73 -32.03 -2.90
N TRP A 374 14.24 -30.83 -3.09
CA TRP A 374 13.75 -29.86 -4.07
C TRP A 374 14.76 -29.75 -5.20
N GLN A 375 14.31 -29.92 -6.46
CA GLN A 375 15.17 -29.71 -7.61
C GLN A 375 15.41 -28.22 -7.75
N SER A 376 16.67 -27.80 -7.61
CA SER A 376 17.05 -26.42 -7.95
C SER A 376 16.74 -26.17 -9.43
N ARG A 377 16.24 -24.96 -9.73
CA ARG A 377 16.33 -24.49 -11.13
C ARG A 377 17.80 -24.54 -11.54
N GLN A 378 18.16 -25.43 -12.43
CA GLN A 378 19.40 -25.26 -13.17
C GLN A 378 19.28 -23.92 -13.87
N LYS A 379 20.13 -22.93 -13.52
CA LYS A 379 20.34 -21.77 -14.37
C LYS A 379 20.62 -22.32 -15.76
N GLN A 380 19.69 -22.18 -16.69
CA GLN A 380 19.93 -22.54 -18.09
C GLN A 380 21.07 -21.67 -18.56
N ASP A 381 22.20 -22.35 -18.76
CA ASP A 381 23.39 -21.93 -19.46
C ASP A 381 23.74 -20.43 -19.56
N GLY A 382 24.77 -20.03 -18.80
CA GLY A 382 25.88 -19.24 -19.32
C GLY A 382 25.65 -17.78 -19.68
N ARG A 383 24.56 -17.15 -19.24
CA ARG A 383 24.41 -15.70 -19.38
C ARG A 383 24.50 -15.07 -18.02
N GLU A 384 25.71 -14.61 -17.68
CA GLU A 384 25.95 -13.55 -16.69
C GLU A 384 25.56 -12.18 -17.29
N GLU A 385 24.39 -12.04 -17.90
CA GLU A 385 23.81 -10.72 -18.05
C GLU A 385 23.17 -10.42 -16.70
N GLU A 386 23.65 -9.39 -16.02
CA GLU A 386 23.00 -8.80 -14.85
C GLU A 386 21.54 -8.58 -15.24
N GLU A 387 20.63 -9.38 -14.70
CA GLU A 387 19.18 -9.23 -14.92
C GLU A 387 18.77 -7.90 -14.25
N ILE A 388 18.72 -6.84 -15.04
CA ILE A 388 18.22 -5.55 -14.59
C ILE A 388 16.73 -5.72 -14.27
N SER A 389 16.33 -5.57 -13.02
CA SER A 389 14.93 -5.60 -12.63
C SER A 389 14.12 -4.57 -13.43
N LEU A 390 12.89 -4.92 -13.84
CA LEU A 390 11.97 -3.97 -14.51
C LEU A 390 11.80 -2.67 -13.71
N TYR A 391 11.92 -2.76 -12.41
CA TYR A 391 11.82 -1.60 -11.52
C TYR A 391 13.05 -0.68 -11.54
N GLN A 392 14.17 -1.11 -12.11
CA GLN A 392 15.38 -0.28 -12.31
C GLN A 392 15.35 0.50 -13.63
N LEU A 393 14.37 0.24 -14.48
CA LEU A 393 14.22 0.95 -15.73
C LEU A 393 13.66 2.36 -15.49
N HIS A 394 14.21 3.31 -16.22
CA HIS A 394 13.79 4.72 -16.21
C HIS A 394 13.29 5.09 -17.61
N PRO A 395 12.11 4.58 -18.03
CA PRO A 395 11.63 4.78 -19.38
C PRO A 395 11.41 6.25 -19.70
N GLU A 396 11.69 6.63 -20.95
CA GLU A 396 11.47 8.00 -21.39
C GLU A 396 9.96 8.29 -21.48
N VAL A 397 9.53 9.39 -20.86
CA VAL A 397 8.15 9.87 -20.94
C VAL A 397 8.00 10.68 -22.24
N ARG A 398 7.25 10.14 -23.19
CA ARG A 398 6.99 10.74 -24.52
C ARG A 398 5.70 11.57 -24.57
N MET A 399 4.75 11.20 -23.74
CA MET A 399 3.45 11.88 -23.62
C MET A 399 3.09 12.03 -22.14
N SER A 400 2.28 13.02 -21.79
CA SER A 400 1.71 13.05 -20.43
C SER A 400 0.79 11.85 -20.23
N LEU A 401 0.66 11.40 -18.97
CA LEU A 401 -0.24 10.32 -18.59
C LEU A 401 -1.66 10.52 -19.16
N ALA A 402 -2.21 11.72 -19.03
CA ALA A 402 -3.56 12.01 -19.50
C ALA A 402 -3.66 11.95 -21.03
N GLN A 403 -2.69 12.53 -21.74
CA GLN A 403 -2.67 12.47 -23.21
C GLN A 403 -2.60 11.03 -23.71
N ALA A 404 -1.73 10.21 -23.14
CA ALA A 404 -1.56 8.82 -23.58
C ALA A 404 -2.77 7.94 -23.21
N TRP A 405 -3.37 8.18 -22.04
CA TRP A 405 -4.50 7.36 -21.59
C TRP A 405 -5.81 7.70 -22.32
N ASP A 406 -5.96 8.92 -22.80
CA ASP A 406 -7.13 9.37 -23.61
C ASP A 406 -6.92 9.21 -25.12
N ALA A 407 -5.70 8.90 -25.61
CA ALA A 407 -5.39 8.72 -27.02
C ALA A 407 -6.08 7.47 -27.62
N GLU A 408 -6.20 7.43 -28.95
CA GLU A 408 -6.54 6.18 -29.65
C GLU A 408 -5.48 5.11 -29.39
N LYS A 409 -5.94 3.89 -29.13
CA LYS A 409 -5.09 2.75 -28.75
C LYS A 409 -5.24 1.58 -29.70
N GLU A 410 -4.20 0.75 -29.75
CA GLU A 410 -4.23 -0.55 -30.42
C GLU A 410 -3.53 -1.61 -29.58
N GLU A 411 -3.95 -2.86 -29.70
CA GLU A 411 -3.27 -4.00 -29.11
C GLU A 411 -2.30 -4.63 -30.13
N ILE A 412 -1.04 -4.74 -29.73
CA ILE A 412 0.00 -5.34 -30.57
C ILE A 412 0.70 -6.48 -29.81
N LEU A 413 1.43 -7.34 -30.53
CA LEU A 413 2.27 -8.34 -29.90
C LEU A 413 3.36 -7.66 -29.06
N LEU A 414 3.62 -8.20 -27.88
CA LEU A 414 4.66 -7.69 -26.97
C LEU A 414 6.04 -7.63 -27.66
N SER A 415 6.34 -8.60 -28.54
CA SER A 415 7.57 -8.62 -29.34
C SER A 415 7.68 -7.49 -30.38
N GLN A 416 6.59 -6.80 -30.68
CA GLN A 416 6.52 -5.68 -31.64
C GLN A 416 6.38 -4.32 -30.93
N ALA A 417 6.39 -4.31 -29.59
CA ALA A 417 6.10 -3.13 -28.81
C ALA A 417 7.31 -2.21 -28.56
N VAL A 418 8.52 -2.69 -28.86
CA VAL A 418 9.75 -1.90 -28.63
C VAL A 418 9.68 -0.56 -29.40
N GLY A 419 9.95 0.54 -28.71
CA GLY A 419 9.90 1.90 -29.25
C GLY A 419 8.50 2.52 -29.32
N ARG A 420 7.43 1.74 -29.07
CA ARG A 420 6.05 2.25 -28.99
C ARG A 420 5.81 2.94 -27.65
N ILE A 421 4.75 3.74 -27.59
CA ILE A 421 4.32 4.43 -26.36
C ILE A 421 3.28 3.57 -25.67
N ALA A 422 3.46 3.28 -24.38
CA ALA A 422 2.48 2.55 -23.58
C ALA A 422 1.14 3.31 -23.54
N GLY A 423 0.05 2.60 -23.89
CA GLY A 423 -1.31 3.15 -23.91
C GLY A 423 -2.10 2.82 -22.64
N ASP A 424 -1.61 1.86 -21.86
CA ASP A 424 -2.23 1.47 -20.59
C ASP A 424 -1.15 1.07 -19.57
N PHE A 425 -1.57 0.92 -18.29
CA PHE A 425 -0.69 0.46 -17.24
C PHE A 425 -0.33 -1.02 -17.42
N VAL A 426 0.94 -1.34 -17.18
CA VAL A 426 1.39 -2.71 -16.98
C VAL A 426 1.91 -2.84 -15.56
N ASN A 427 1.35 -3.76 -14.79
CA ASN A 427 1.68 -3.95 -13.37
C ASN A 427 2.02 -5.40 -13.09
N LEU A 428 2.94 -5.64 -12.18
CA LEU A 428 3.01 -6.90 -11.45
C LEU A 428 2.03 -6.83 -10.27
N TYR A 429 1.23 -7.86 -10.05
CA TYR A 429 0.25 -7.87 -8.97
C TYR A 429 0.30 -9.18 -8.16
N PRO A 430 0.40 -9.09 -6.82
CA PRO A 430 0.70 -7.92 -6.00
C PRO A 430 2.12 -7.36 -6.24
N PRO A 431 2.44 -6.12 -5.87
CA PRO A 431 1.67 -5.13 -5.13
C PRO A 431 0.83 -4.18 -6.02
N GLY A 432 0.90 -4.30 -7.35
CA GLY A 432 0.20 -3.40 -8.26
C GLY A 432 0.96 -2.10 -8.53
N ILE A 433 2.28 -2.11 -8.35
CA ILE A 433 3.17 -1.02 -8.76
C ILE A 433 3.32 -1.07 -10.27
N PRO A 434 3.13 0.06 -10.99
CA PRO A 434 3.28 0.07 -12.44
C PRO A 434 4.72 -0.16 -12.89
N VAL A 435 4.92 -1.12 -13.77
CA VAL A 435 6.16 -1.34 -14.52
C VAL A 435 6.22 -0.40 -15.73
N LEU A 436 5.08 -0.23 -16.41
CA LEU A 436 4.88 0.76 -17.45
C LEU A 436 3.67 1.63 -17.10
N VAL A 437 3.82 2.92 -17.35
CA VAL A 437 2.77 3.94 -17.18
C VAL A 437 2.38 4.46 -18.57
N PRO A 438 1.10 4.77 -18.84
CA PRO A 438 0.71 5.38 -20.10
C PRO A 438 1.55 6.63 -20.41
N GLY A 439 2.09 6.69 -21.64
CA GLY A 439 2.97 7.78 -22.09
C GLY A 439 4.46 7.47 -22.03
N GLU A 440 4.86 6.39 -21.36
CA GLU A 440 6.25 5.92 -21.34
C GLU A 440 6.60 5.11 -22.61
N GLN A 441 7.83 5.26 -23.08
CA GLN A 441 8.34 4.47 -24.21
C GLN A 441 8.69 3.07 -23.76
N ILE A 442 8.20 2.07 -24.48
CA ILE A 442 8.48 0.66 -24.21
C ILE A 442 9.87 0.32 -24.74
N GLU A 443 10.74 -0.16 -23.86
CA GLU A 443 12.10 -0.60 -24.19
C GLU A 443 12.17 -2.11 -24.42
N GLU A 444 13.23 -2.59 -25.07
CA GLU A 444 13.45 -4.01 -25.33
C GLU A 444 13.49 -4.83 -24.02
N THR A 445 14.09 -4.29 -22.97
CA THR A 445 14.16 -4.91 -21.64
C THR A 445 12.76 -5.15 -21.06
N HIS A 446 11.82 -4.19 -21.21
CA HIS A 446 10.43 -4.39 -20.80
C HIS A 446 9.82 -5.62 -21.50
N CYS A 447 9.95 -5.71 -22.82
CA CYS A 447 9.35 -6.81 -23.58
C CYS A 447 9.94 -8.16 -23.19
N ARG A 448 11.26 -8.24 -23.00
CA ARG A 448 11.96 -9.46 -22.61
C ARG A 448 11.53 -9.94 -21.22
N GLN A 449 11.63 -9.08 -20.21
CA GLN A 449 11.32 -9.47 -18.82
C GLN A 449 9.84 -9.74 -18.59
N LEU A 450 8.94 -8.95 -19.21
CA LEU A 450 7.50 -9.23 -19.13
C LEU A 450 7.17 -10.61 -19.74
N ALA A 451 7.83 -10.98 -20.86
CA ALA A 451 7.65 -12.30 -21.45
C ALA A 451 8.18 -13.43 -20.53
N GLU A 452 9.24 -13.21 -19.79
CA GLU A 452 9.77 -14.14 -18.78
C GLU A 452 8.84 -14.30 -17.58
N TYR A 453 8.36 -13.20 -17.00
CA TYR A 453 7.39 -13.22 -15.92
C TYR A 453 6.09 -13.95 -16.28
N LEU A 454 5.62 -13.76 -17.51
CA LEU A 454 4.43 -14.45 -18.02
C LEU A 454 4.66 -15.95 -18.23
N LYS A 455 5.89 -16.38 -18.56
CA LYS A 455 6.27 -17.81 -18.61
C LYS A 455 6.37 -18.43 -17.22
N GLU A 456 6.72 -17.63 -16.21
CA GLU A 456 6.80 -18.04 -14.81
C GLU A 456 5.44 -18.01 -14.10
N ASP A 457 4.36 -17.76 -14.84
CA ASP A 457 3.00 -17.64 -14.32
C ASP A 457 2.81 -16.51 -13.27
N LEU A 458 3.72 -15.50 -13.27
CA LEU A 458 3.49 -14.32 -12.46
C LEU A 458 2.28 -13.53 -13.01
N ASN A 459 1.55 -12.90 -12.09
CA ASN A 459 0.34 -12.14 -12.44
C ASN A 459 0.72 -10.76 -13.02
N VAL A 460 0.89 -10.69 -14.33
CA VAL A 460 1.13 -9.44 -15.08
C VAL A 460 -0.20 -8.90 -15.58
N GLN A 461 -0.65 -7.78 -15.01
CA GLN A 461 -1.83 -7.06 -15.47
C GLN A 461 -1.45 -6.08 -16.59
N GLY A 462 -2.32 -5.88 -17.57
CA GLY A 462 -2.08 -5.01 -18.75
C GLY A 462 -1.43 -5.72 -19.92
N VAL A 463 -1.19 -7.03 -19.81
CA VAL A 463 -0.77 -7.91 -20.92
C VAL A 463 -1.78 -9.04 -21.07
N THR A 464 -2.33 -9.21 -22.26
CA THR A 464 -3.28 -10.30 -22.58
C THR A 464 -2.55 -11.52 -23.14
N LYS A 465 -3.12 -12.73 -22.90
CA LYS A 465 -2.53 -14.02 -23.37
C LYS A 465 -3.23 -14.57 -24.63
N ASP A 466 -3.81 -13.71 -25.47
CA ASP A 466 -4.54 -14.13 -26.68
C ASP A 466 -3.60 -14.23 -27.90
N ALA A 467 -3.49 -15.41 -28.49
CA ALA A 467 -2.63 -15.69 -29.67
C ALA A 467 -1.19 -15.14 -29.56
N GLY A 468 -0.63 -15.22 -28.34
CA GLY A 468 0.63 -14.61 -27.93
C GLY A 468 0.41 -13.53 -26.87
N TYR A 469 1.51 -13.02 -26.33
CA TYR A 469 1.42 -11.92 -25.35
C TYR A 469 1.18 -10.59 -26.07
N ARG A 470 0.12 -9.87 -25.72
CA ARG A 470 -0.25 -8.59 -26.33
C ARG A 470 -0.29 -7.48 -25.30
N ILE A 471 0.07 -6.29 -25.73
CA ILE A 471 0.12 -5.07 -24.90
C ILE A 471 -0.61 -3.93 -25.62
N THR A 472 -1.24 -3.07 -24.85
CA THR A 472 -1.93 -1.87 -25.34
C THR A 472 -0.92 -0.73 -25.53
N VAL A 473 -0.89 -0.15 -26.73
CA VAL A 473 -0.03 0.98 -27.08
C VAL A 473 -0.86 2.13 -27.67
N VAL A 474 -0.34 3.35 -27.56
CA VAL A 474 -0.89 4.48 -28.29
C VAL A 474 -0.74 4.22 -29.80
N LYS A 475 -1.84 4.41 -30.54
CA LYS A 475 -1.84 4.25 -32.00
C LYS A 475 -0.95 5.31 -32.65
N ASN A 476 -0.08 4.89 -33.59
CA ASN A 476 0.69 5.84 -34.38
C ASN A 476 -0.26 6.58 -35.33
N GLU A 477 -0.07 7.91 -35.45
CA GLU A 477 -0.78 8.71 -36.47
C GLU A 477 -0.42 8.28 -37.90
#